data_c3d94a909ebadc5b722a8a26f69a1bbd
#
_entry.id   c3d94a909ebadc5b722a8a26f69a1bbd
#
_cell.length_a   1.000
_cell.length_b   1.000
_cell.length_c   1.000
_cell.angle_alpha   90.00
_cell.angle_beta   90.00
_cell.angle_gamma   90.00
#
_symmetry.space_group_name_H-M   'P 1'
#
loop_
_entity.id
_entity.type
_entity.pdbx_description
1 polymer ?
#
loop_
_entity_poly.entity_id
_entity_poly.type
_entity_poly.pdbx_seq_one_letter_code
_entity_poly.pdbx_strand_id
1 'polypeptide(L)'
;MNTFTHFDAQGQAHMVDVAGKAQTHRVAVATGTIHMQAATWKLIESGTAKKGDVLGIARIAGIQAAKKASDLVPLCHPLALTRVAIEFDMQATTHSVQCNATVETVGATGVEIEALAAVQIALLTIYDMCKAVDRGMTMTDVKLLEKRGGKSGSFVAD
;
A
#
# COMPACT_ATOMS: atom_id res chain seq x y z
N MET A 1 -1.36 -18.98 22.22
CA MET A 1 -2.31 -17.84 22.05
C MET A 1 -1.60 -16.72 21.30
N ASN A 2 -2.20 -16.25 20.21
CA ASN A 2 -1.69 -15.04 19.55
C ASN A 2 -2.09 -13.82 20.40
N THR A 3 -1.14 -13.20 21.06
CA THR A 3 -1.35 -11.98 21.84
C THR A 3 -1.02 -10.75 20.98
N PHE A 4 -1.76 -9.67 21.15
CA PHE A 4 -1.43 -8.38 20.54
C PHE A 4 -0.09 -7.89 21.10
N THR A 5 0.85 -7.60 20.22
CA THR A 5 2.23 -7.25 20.60
C THR A 5 2.43 -5.76 20.89
N HIS A 6 1.46 -4.91 20.53
CA HIS A 6 1.52 -3.46 20.73
C HIS A 6 0.96 -2.98 22.08
N PHE A 7 0.64 -3.91 22.98
CA PHE A 7 0.21 -3.58 24.32
C PHE A 7 1.08 -4.30 25.35
N ASP A 8 1.49 -3.57 26.37
CA ASP A 8 2.27 -4.11 27.49
C ASP A 8 1.37 -4.88 28.49
N ALA A 9 1.97 -5.40 29.56
CA ALA A 9 1.26 -6.14 30.59
C ALA A 9 0.23 -5.28 31.36
N GLN A 10 0.35 -3.96 31.30
CA GLN A 10 -0.57 -2.97 31.87
C GLN A 10 -1.63 -2.49 30.89
N GLY A 11 -1.63 -3.01 29.65
CA GLY A 11 -2.57 -2.63 28.60
C GLY A 11 -2.24 -1.29 27.92
N GLN A 12 -1.02 -0.78 28.08
CA GLN A 12 -0.59 0.46 27.44
C GLN A 12 0.04 0.20 26.08
N ALA A 13 -0.28 1.08 25.11
CA ALA A 13 0.28 0.98 23.77
C ALA A 13 1.77 1.31 23.77
N HIS A 14 2.56 0.52 23.05
CA HIS A 14 3.97 0.77 22.83
C HIS A 14 4.43 0.27 21.47
N MET A 15 5.48 0.87 20.94
CA MET A 15 6.18 0.38 19.77
C MET A 15 7.05 -0.82 20.15
N VAL A 16 6.90 -1.94 19.43
CA VAL A 16 7.59 -3.19 19.74
C VAL A 16 9.12 -3.02 19.65
N ASP A 17 9.87 -3.49 20.63
CA ASP A 17 11.34 -3.52 20.54
C ASP A 17 11.81 -4.57 19.53
N VAL A 18 12.57 -4.12 18.55
CA VAL A 18 13.15 -4.95 17.49
C VAL A 18 14.69 -4.97 17.51
N ALA A 19 15.31 -4.37 18.51
CA ALA A 19 16.76 -4.24 18.60
C ALA A 19 17.50 -5.60 18.56
N GLY A 20 16.90 -6.63 19.14
CA GLY A 20 17.46 -8.00 19.16
C GLY A 20 17.15 -8.84 17.92
N LYS A 21 16.47 -8.31 16.91
CA LYS A 21 16.11 -9.05 15.70
C LYS A 21 17.19 -8.93 14.63
N ALA A 22 17.44 -10.03 13.92
CA ALA A 22 18.39 -10.03 12.80
C ALA A 22 17.92 -9.12 11.66
N GLN A 23 18.88 -8.43 11.05
CA GLN A 23 18.68 -7.68 9.82
C GLN A 23 18.58 -8.67 8.66
N THR A 24 17.40 -8.81 8.07
CA THR A 24 17.17 -9.72 6.94
C THR A 24 16.46 -9.01 5.80
N HIS A 25 16.62 -9.53 4.59
CA HIS A 25 15.84 -9.06 3.44
C HIS A 25 14.35 -9.34 3.67
N ARG A 26 13.54 -8.31 3.53
CA ARG A 26 12.09 -8.31 3.72
C ARG A 26 11.40 -7.84 2.46
N VAL A 27 10.38 -8.57 2.05
CA VAL A 27 9.51 -8.20 0.92
C VAL A 27 8.06 -8.26 1.38
N ALA A 28 7.27 -7.28 0.97
CA ALA A 28 5.83 -7.34 1.09
C ALA A 28 5.17 -6.91 -0.23
N VAL A 29 4.11 -7.60 -0.61
CA VAL A 29 3.26 -7.27 -1.76
C VAL A 29 1.85 -7.06 -1.27
N ALA A 30 1.30 -5.88 -1.56
CA ALA A 30 -0.10 -5.55 -1.26
C ALA A 30 -0.85 -5.22 -2.54
N THR A 31 -2.17 -5.37 -2.51
CA THR A 31 -3.07 -5.03 -3.61
C THR A 31 -4.26 -4.23 -3.13
N GLY A 32 -4.98 -3.62 -4.06
CA GLY A 32 -6.27 -2.98 -3.86
C GLY A 32 -6.85 -2.55 -5.20
N THR A 33 -8.13 -2.23 -5.24
CA THR A 33 -8.83 -1.89 -6.46
C THR A 33 -9.68 -0.66 -6.25
N ILE A 34 -9.73 0.24 -7.25
CA ILE A 34 -10.70 1.33 -7.32
C ILE A 34 -11.63 1.10 -8.49
N HIS A 35 -12.95 1.13 -8.21
CA HIS A 35 -14.03 0.99 -9.19
C HIS A 35 -14.58 2.36 -9.53
N MET A 36 -14.94 2.55 -10.79
CA MET A 36 -15.39 3.83 -11.33
C MET A 36 -16.42 3.66 -12.46
N GLN A 37 -16.99 4.76 -12.90
CA GLN A 37 -17.85 4.75 -14.09
C GLN A 37 -17.01 4.50 -15.36
N ALA A 38 -17.64 3.92 -16.39
CA ALA A 38 -17.00 3.65 -17.68
C ALA A 38 -16.37 4.91 -18.31
N ALA A 39 -17.03 6.05 -18.19
CA ALA A 39 -16.51 7.32 -18.71
C ALA A 39 -15.22 7.75 -17.99
N THR A 40 -15.16 7.59 -16.67
CA THR A 40 -13.98 7.91 -15.86
C THR A 40 -12.82 6.99 -16.23
N TRP A 41 -13.09 5.70 -16.36
CA TRP A 41 -12.09 4.70 -16.77
C TRP A 41 -11.46 5.04 -18.13
N LYS A 42 -12.29 5.42 -19.12
CA LYS A 42 -11.84 5.86 -20.45
C LYS A 42 -10.97 7.11 -20.40
N LEU A 43 -11.28 8.07 -19.51
CA LEU A 43 -10.46 9.28 -19.34
C LEU A 43 -9.06 8.94 -18.81
N ILE A 44 -8.97 7.98 -17.91
CA ILE A 44 -7.67 7.52 -17.40
C ILE A 44 -6.90 6.77 -18.49
N GLU A 45 -7.56 5.81 -19.16
CA GLU A 45 -6.95 5.00 -20.22
C GLU A 45 -6.39 5.86 -21.36
N SER A 46 -7.16 6.84 -21.80
CA SER A 46 -6.76 7.71 -22.91
C SER A 46 -5.68 8.74 -22.55
N GLY A 47 -5.37 8.92 -21.26
CA GLY A 47 -4.48 9.96 -20.79
C GLY A 47 -5.00 11.39 -20.98
N THR A 48 -6.30 11.55 -21.26
CA THR A 48 -6.94 12.85 -21.53
C THR A 48 -7.56 13.50 -20.29
N ALA A 49 -7.33 12.97 -19.12
CA ALA A 49 -7.80 13.56 -17.88
C ALA A 49 -7.26 14.99 -17.73
N LYS A 50 -8.14 15.94 -17.39
CA LYS A 50 -7.82 17.37 -17.30
C LYS A 50 -6.65 17.66 -16.34
N LYS A 51 -6.43 16.83 -15.34
CA LYS A 51 -5.33 16.94 -14.36
C LYS A 51 -4.03 16.23 -14.80
N GLY A 52 -3.97 15.65 -16.02
CA GLY A 52 -2.79 15.00 -16.55
C GLY A 52 -2.72 13.48 -16.28
N ASP A 53 -1.52 12.94 -16.18
CA ASP A 53 -1.25 11.51 -15.97
C ASP A 53 -1.67 11.04 -14.57
N VAL A 54 -2.92 10.56 -14.46
CA VAL A 54 -3.51 10.10 -13.21
C VAL A 54 -2.70 8.97 -12.57
N LEU A 55 -2.35 7.95 -13.36
CA LEU A 55 -1.64 6.78 -12.82
C LEU A 55 -0.18 7.10 -12.48
N GLY A 56 0.47 7.96 -13.25
CA GLY A 56 1.84 8.41 -12.94
C GLY A 56 1.89 9.18 -11.62
N ILE A 57 0.95 10.09 -11.39
CA ILE A 57 0.86 10.83 -10.12
C ILE A 57 0.50 9.90 -8.96
N ALA A 58 -0.44 8.98 -9.16
CA ALA A 58 -0.81 7.98 -8.15
C ALA A 58 0.37 7.08 -7.76
N ARG A 59 1.20 6.69 -8.73
CA ARG A 59 2.43 5.91 -8.49
C ARG A 59 3.40 6.68 -7.58
N ILE A 60 3.66 7.93 -7.88
CA ILE A 60 4.55 8.78 -7.05
C ILE A 60 3.97 8.93 -5.64
N ALA A 61 2.67 9.16 -5.51
CA ALA A 61 1.99 9.28 -4.22
C ALA A 61 2.10 8.00 -3.40
N GLY A 62 1.93 6.83 -4.01
CA GLY A 62 2.09 5.54 -3.35
C GLY A 62 3.53 5.27 -2.89
N ILE A 63 4.52 5.60 -3.71
CA ILE A 63 5.94 5.53 -3.33
C ILE A 63 6.20 6.43 -2.12
N GLN A 64 5.70 7.65 -2.15
CA GLN A 64 5.84 8.59 -1.05
C GLN A 64 5.16 8.08 0.23
N ALA A 65 3.99 7.47 0.12
CA ALA A 65 3.27 6.90 1.26
C ALA A 65 4.03 5.74 1.92
N ALA A 66 4.63 4.85 1.13
CA ALA A 66 5.50 3.79 1.66
C ALA A 66 6.63 4.38 2.52
N LYS A 67 7.27 5.45 2.03
CA LYS A 67 8.38 6.14 2.75
C LYS A 67 7.92 6.90 3.98
N LYS A 68 6.64 7.17 4.13
CA LYS A 68 6.02 7.92 5.22
C LYS A 68 5.09 7.09 6.11
N ALA A 69 5.11 5.78 5.97
CA ALA A 69 4.21 4.90 6.72
C ALA A 69 4.31 5.10 8.23
N SER A 70 5.51 5.28 8.78
CA SER A 70 5.71 5.55 10.21
C SER A 70 5.16 6.89 10.69
N ASP A 71 5.01 7.87 9.80
CA ASP A 71 4.38 9.16 10.13
C ASP A 71 2.85 9.06 10.17
N LEU A 72 2.27 8.06 9.51
CA LEU A 72 0.82 7.86 9.37
C LEU A 72 0.27 6.81 10.34
N VAL A 73 1.06 5.78 10.66
CA VAL A 73 0.66 4.66 11.54
C VAL A 73 1.50 4.72 12.81
N PRO A 74 0.90 5.06 13.97
CA PRO A 74 1.62 5.50 15.16
C PRO A 74 2.68 4.54 15.70
N LEU A 75 2.44 3.23 15.62
CA LEU A 75 3.35 2.22 16.19
C LEU A 75 4.18 1.50 15.12
N CYS A 76 4.18 2.00 13.90
CA CYS A 76 4.99 1.51 12.80
C CYS A 76 6.44 2.04 12.94
N HIS A 77 7.43 1.14 12.85
CA HIS A 77 8.83 1.54 12.89
C HIS A 77 9.23 2.34 11.64
N PRO A 78 10.03 3.41 11.77
CA PRO A 78 10.65 4.04 10.61
C PRO A 78 11.69 3.09 9.98
N LEU A 79 11.57 2.85 8.68
CA LEU A 79 12.43 1.92 7.95
C LEU A 79 13.09 2.60 6.74
N ALA A 80 14.35 2.25 6.50
CA ALA A 80 15.04 2.58 5.27
C ALA A 80 14.64 1.57 4.17
N LEU A 81 13.79 1.98 3.24
CA LEU A 81 13.33 1.13 2.15
C LEU A 81 14.40 1.04 1.06
N THR A 82 14.64 -0.16 0.55
CA THR A 82 15.59 -0.39 -0.56
C THR A 82 14.90 -0.37 -1.92
N ARG A 83 13.59 -0.69 -1.97
CA ARG A 83 12.79 -0.65 -3.21
C ARG A 83 11.33 -0.43 -2.90
N VAL A 84 10.68 0.38 -3.73
CA VAL A 84 9.22 0.51 -3.81
C VAL A 84 8.83 0.47 -5.28
N ALA A 85 8.01 -0.49 -5.68
CA ALA A 85 7.46 -0.59 -7.03
C ALA A 85 5.93 -0.62 -6.96
N ILE A 86 5.28 0.20 -7.79
CA ILE A 86 3.83 0.26 -7.88
C ILE A 86 3.43 0.02 -9.34
N GLU A 87 2.55 -0.93 -9.52
CA GLU A 87 2.01 -1.32 -10.81
C GLU A 87 0.49 -1.15 -10.81
N PHE A 88 -0.04 -0.73 -11.96
CA PHE A 88 -1.47 -0.58 -12.17
C PHE A 88 -1.91 -1.48 -13.31
N ASP A 89 -3.05 -2.14 -13.11
CA ASP A 89 -3.73 -2.93 -14.13
C ASP A 89 -5.14 -2.36 -14.37
N MET A 90 -5.36 -1.91 -15.60
CA MET A 90 -6.62 -1.30 -16.05
C MET A 90 -7.59 -2.37 -16.50
N GLN A 91 -8.65 -2.62 -15.72
CA GLN A 91 -9.65 -3.66 -15.97
C GLN A 91 -10.85 -3.10 -16.74
N ALA A 92 -10.92 -3.33 -18.05
CA ALA A 92 -11.97 -2.78 -18.91
C ALA A 92 -13.37 -3.34 -18.60
N THR A 93 -13.47 -4.63 -18.24
CA THR A 93 -14.74 -5.30 -17.98
C THR A 93 -15.45 -4.82 -16.71
N THR A 94 -14.68 -4.43 -15.72
CA THR A 94 -15.19 -3.98 -14.41
C THR A 94 -15.07 -2.47 -14.22
N HIS A 95 -14.51 -1.74 -15.21
CA HIS A 95 -14.17 -0.33 -15.13
C HIS A 95 -13.46 0.01 -13.82
N SER A 96 -12.37 -0.71 -13.58
CA SER A 96 -11.59 -0.56 -12.37
C SER A 96 -10.10 -0.48 -12.67
N VAL A 97 -9.35 -0.02 -11.67
CA VAL A 97 -7.89 -0.02 -11.68
C VAL A 97 -7.43 -0.82 -10.46
N GLN A 98 -6.71 -1.89 -10.71
CA GLN A 98 -6.01 -2.63 -9.66
C GLN A 98 -4.64 -2.01 -9.45
N CYS A 99 -4.28 -1.81 -8.18
CA CYS A 99 -2.96 -1.33 -7.77
C CYS A 99 -2.25 -2.47 -7.03
N ASN A 100 -1.02 -2.75 -7.41
CA ASN A 100 -0.14 -3.66 -6.70
C ASN A 100 1.12 -2.91 -6.26
N ALA A 101 1.49 -3.03 -4.98
CA ALA A 101 2.69 -2.42 -4.44
C ALA A 101 3.63 -3.49 -3.89
N THR A 102 4.88 -3.48 -4.35
CA THR A 102 5.96 -4.30 -3.81
C THR A 102 6.93 -3.39 -3.08
N VAL A 103 7.19 -3.70 -1.81
CA VAL A 103 8.11 -2.94 -0.96
C VAL A 103 9.17 -3.86 -0.39
N GLU A 104 10.41 -3.40 -0.38
CA GLU A 104 11.55 -4.17 0.11
C GLU A 104 12.43 -3.33 1.05
N THR A 105 13.01 -4.01 2.02
CA THR A 105 14.04 -3.47 2.91
C THR A 105 15.00 -4.58 3.37
N VAL A 106 16.14 -4.19 3.91
CA VAL A 106 16.97 -5.04 4.77
C VAL A 106 16.84 -4.48 6.18
N GLY A 107 16.12 -5.21 7.05
CA GLY A 107 15.74 -4.66 8.33
C GLY A 107 15.29 -5.69 9.37
N ALA A 108 15.10 -5.21 10.59
CA ALA A 108 14.69 -6.02 11.74
C ALA A 108 13.18 -6.32 11.76
N THR A 109 12.37 -5.62 10.96
CA THR A 109 10.92 -5.84 10.86
C THR A 109 10.46 -5.87 9.41
N GLY A 110 9.25 -6.36 9.16
CA GLY A 110 8.65 -6.43 7.82
C GLY A 110 8.17 -5.08 7.30
N VAL A 111 7.79 -5.05 6.03
CA VAL A 111 7.35 -3.85 5.28
C VAL A 111 5.89 -3.95 4.82
N GLU A 112 5.08 -4.72 5.54
CA GLU A 112 3.67 -4.93 5.21
C GLU A 112 2.87 -3.63 5.29
N ILE A 113 3.14 -2.79 6.31
CA ILE A 113 2.44 -1.51 6.49
C ILE A 113 2.81 -0.54 5.38
N GLU A 114 4.08 -0.51 4.98
CA GLU A 114 4.56 0.31 3.87
C GLU A 114 3.89 -0.07 2.55
N ALA A 115 3.74 -1.37 2.27
CA ALA A 115 3.06 -1.86 1.07
C ALA A 115 1.55 -1.53 1.09
N LEU A 116 0.87 -1.74 2.21
CA LEU A 116 -0.55 -1.40 2.36
C LEU A 116 -0.80 0.11 2.30
N ALA A 117 0.06 0.92 2.91
CA ALA A 117 -0.02 2.39 2.82
C ALA A 117 0.16 2.87 1.38
N ALA A 118 1.12 2.29 0.65
CA ALA A 118 1.37 2.60 -0.75
C ALA A 118 0.13 2.38 -1.62
N VAL A 119 -0.52 1.23 -1.50
CA VAL A 119 -1.75 0.89 -2.24
C VAL A 119 -2.86 1.88 -1.91
N GLN A 120 -3.13 2.11 -0.63
CA GLN A 120 -4.24 2.95 -0.20
C GLN A 120 -4.09 4.40 -0.68
N ILE A 121 -2.90 4.98 -0.58
CA ILE A 121 -2.64 6.36 -1.00
C ILE A 121 -2.60 6.47 -2.53
N ALA A 122 -2.11 5.46 -3.25
CA ALA A 122 -2.21 5.42 -4.71
C ALA A 122 -3.67 5.44 -5.17
N LEU A 123 -4.54 4.59 -4.59
CA LEU A 123 -5.97 4.57 -4.91
C LEU A 123 -6.67 5.87 -4.51
N LEU A 124 -6.36 6.43 -3.34
CA LEU A 124 -6.89 7.72 -2.89
C LEU A 124 -6.49 8.85 -3.84
N THR A 125 -5.30 8.80 -4.40
CA THR A 125 -4.81 9.79 -5.38
C THR A 125 -5.58 9.68 -6.69
N ILE A 126 -5.88 8.47 -7.18
CA ILE A 126 -6.77 8.28 -8.33
C ILE A 126 -8.13 8.91 -8.05
N TYR A 127 -8.70 8.67 -6.87
CA TYR A 127 -9.96 9.28 -6.44
C TYR A 127 -9.87 10.81 -6.47
N ASP A 128 -8.86 11.39 -5.86
CA ASP A 128 -8.69 12.86 -5.82
C ASP A 128 -8.56 13.47 -7.22
N MET A 129 -7.84 12.81 -8.11
CA MET A 129 -7.63 13.27 -9.48
C MET A 129 -8.92 13.22 -10.32
N CYS A 130 -9.83 12.28 -10.04
CA CYS A 130 -11.02 12.00 -10.84
C CYS A 130 -12.35 12.44 -10.17
N LYS A 131 -12.37 12.80 -8.90
CA LYS A 131 -13.60 13.13 -8.14
C LYS A 131 -14.44 14.26 -8.73
N ALA A 132 -13.86 15.13 -9.56
CA ALA A 132 -14.61 16.20 -10.23
C ALA A 132 -15.62 15.64 -11.25
N VAL A 133 -15.36 14.47 -11.82
CA VAL A 133 -16.23 13.82 -12.80
C VAL A 133 -16.95 12.58 -12.24
N ASP A 134 -16.38 11.95 -11.20
CA ASP A 134 -16.93 10.74 -10.59
C ASP A 134 -16.66 10.71 -9.08
N ARG A 135 -17.66 11.10 -8.29
CA ARG A 135 -17.57 11.06 -6.82
C ARG A 135 -17.95 9.72 -6.22
N GLY A 136 -18.57 8.84 -7.01
CA GLY A 136 -19.06 7.54 -6.57
C GLY A 136 -18.02 6.42 -6.61
N MET A 137 -16.77 6.71 -6.92
CA MET A 137 -15.73 5.70 -6.95
C MET A 137 -15.56 5.01 -5.59
N THR A 138 -15.34 3.70 -5.62
CA THR A 138 -15.14 2.89 -4.40
C THR A 138 -13.79 2.17 -4.43
N MET A 139 -13.12 2.18 -3.29
CA MET A 139 -11.86 1.45 -3.08
C MET A 139 -12.16 0.17 -2.31
N THR A 140 -11.76 -0.98 -2.86
CA THR A 140 -12.06 -2.31 -2.32
C THR A 140 -10.84 -3.21 -2.32
N ASP A 141 -10.96 -4.35 -1.64
CA ASP A 141 -10.01 -5.46 -1.71
C ASP A 141 -8.57 -5.07 -1.37
N VAL A 142 -8.40 -4.09 -0.48
CA VAL A 142 -7.08 -3.73 0.02
C VAL A 142 -6.62 -4.83 0.98
N LYS A 143 -5.56 -5.54 0.58
CA LYS A 143 -5.01 -6.65 1.36
C LYS A 143 -3.54 -6.88 1.10
N LEU A 144 -2.90 -7.56 2.04
CA LEU A 144 -1.57 -8.14 1.84
C LEU A 144 -1.71 -9.40 0.98
N LEU A 145 -0.94 -9.50 -0.10
CA LEU A 145 -0.86 -10.69 -0.94
C LEU A 145 0.28 -11.61 -0.51
N GLU A 146 1.42 -11.04 -0.18
CA GLU A 146 2.62 -11.80 0.12
C GLU A 146 3.50 -11.04 1.10
N LYS A 147 4.14 -11.77 2.00
CA LYS A 147 5.31 -11.29 2.72
C LYS A 147 6.37 -12.37 2.77
N ARG A 148 7.63 -11.96 2.68
CA ARG A 148 8.79 -12.85 2.80
C ARG A 148 9.84 -12.26 3.74
N GLY A 149 10.57 -13.16 4.39
CA GLY A 149 11.67 -12.82 5.28
C GLY A 149 11.28 -12.72 6.75
N GLY A 150 12.30 -12.77 7.61
CA GLY A 150 12.16 -12.71 9.05
C GLY A 150 11.79 -14.03 9.73
N LYS A 151 11.71 -13.97 11.06
CA LYS A 151 11.50 -15.15 11.92
C LYS A 151 10.12 -15.80 11.71
N SER A 152 9.11 -15.03 11.33
CA SER A 152 7.75 -15.53 11.08
C SER A 152 7.56 -16.22 9.72
N GLY A 153 8.62 -16.30 8.91
CA GLY A 153 8.58 -16.98 7.61
C GLY A 153 7.80 -16.21 6.54
N SER A 154 7.31 -16.97 5.54
CA SER A 154 6.56 -16.43 4.42
C SER A 154 5.06 -16.57 4.65
N PHE A 155 4.31 -15.61 4.12
CA PHE A 155 2.85 -15.62 4.02
C PHE A 155 2.48 -15.36 2.56
N VAL A 156 1.51 -16.10 2.05
CA VAL A 156 0.86 -15.89 0.75
C VAL A 156 -0.64 -15.95 1.00
N ALA A 157 -1.36 -14.95 0.52
CA ALA A 157 -2.83 -14.94 0.61
C ALA A 157 -3.43 -15.95 -0.36
N ASP A 158 -4.56 -16.53 0.04
CA ASP A 158 -5.38 -17.44 -0.79
C ASP A 158 -6.08 -16.65 -1.93
#